data_da7a6f19f4e05561734809791955a80c
#
_entry.id   da7a6f19f4e05561734809791955a80c
#
_cell.length_a   1.000
_cell.length_b   1.000
_cell.length_c   1.000
_cell.angle_alpha   90.00
_cell.angle_beta   90.00
_cell.angle_gamma   90.00
#
_symmetry.space_group_name_H-M   'P 1'
#
loop_
_entity.id
_entity.type
_entity.pdbx_description
1 polymer ?
#
loop_
_entity_poly.entity_id
_entity_poly.type
_entity_poly.pdbx_seq_one_letter_code
_entity_poly.pdbx_strand_id
1 'polypeptide(L)'
;MTPLKERLVQLEVLRYNPDTDTEAHFQHYEVVCQEEWVVLDALNKVKADIDPTLNYRWSCHMAVCGSCGTMINGEPKLSCHAFLRDYQGVIRVEPLAHFPVERDLVTAPDDFMEKLKRVKPYVIPKEKKPISEGEYKQTPAQLMKFRQYSMCINCMLCYAACPEYGLTPSFIGPAALTLAHRYNQDSRDGGRMERQEVVATHEGVWECTFVGACSEVCPAHVDPASALQQLKIVGSIDWIVEHLLPGGKSAGDTVSRKNAGDIP
;
A
#
# COMPACT_ATOMS: atom_id res chain seq x y z
N MET A 1 -39.32 -13.35 -2.79
CA MET A 1 -38.05 -12.75 -2.30
C MET A 1 -38.01 -13.04 -0.81
N THR A 2 -37.01 -13.77 -0.34
CA THR A 2 -36.82 -14.02 1.10
C THR A 2 -36.54 -12.67 1.76
N PRO A 3 -37.23 -12.31 2.86
CA PRO A 3 -36.89 -11.05 3.56
C PRO A 3 -35.43 -11.08 3.99
N LEU A 4 -34.73 -9.99 3.74
CA LEU A 4 -33.34 -9.82 4.19
C LEU A 4 -33.33 -9.89 5.71
N LYS A 5 -32.44 -10.69 6.27
CA LYS A 5 -32.34 -10.90 7.71
C LYS A 5 -31.62 -9.70 8.34
N GLU A 6 -32.35 -8.98 9.17
CA GLU A 6 -31.79 -7.88 9.97
C GLU A 6 -31.13 -8.40 11.24
N ARG A 7 -30.06 -7.74 11.66
CA ARG A 7 -29.40 -7.97 12.94
C ARG A 7 -28.97 -6.65 13.57
N LEU A 8 -28.98 -6.63 14.90
CA LEU A 8 -28.38 -5.55 15.67
C LEU A 8 -26.86 -5.74 15.62
N VAL A 9 -26.13 -4.71 15.17
CA VAL A 9 -24.67 -4.66 15.12
C VAL A 9 -24.20 -3.64 16.14
N GLN A 10 -23.22 -4.03 16.94
CA GLN A 10 -22.55 -3.16 17.90
C GLN A 10 -21.19 -2.77 17.32
N LEU A 11 -20.98 -1.47 17.16
CA LEU A 11 -19.70 -0.89 16.74
C LEU A 11 -19.05 -0.15 17.89
N GLU A 12 -17.75 -0.31 18.03
CA GLU A 12 -16.89 0.50 18.88
C GLU A 12 -15.91 1.25 17.99
N VAL A 13 -16.15 2.54 17.78
CA VAL A 13 -15.40 3.34 16.80
C VAL A 13 -14.49 4.32 17.52
N LEU A 14 -13.22 4.37 17.12
CA LEU A 14 -12.29 5.39 17.64
C LEU A 14 -12.68 6.76 17.10
N ARG A 15 -12.88 7.70 18.03
CA ARG A 15 -13.21 9.10 17.75
C ARG A 15 -12.06 10.00 18.19
N TYR A 16 -11.77 10.96 17.35
CA TYR A 16 -10.81 12.02 17.63
C TYR A 16 -11.10 13.26 16.79
N ASN A 17 -11.30 14.38 17.45
CA ASN A 17 -11.42 15.67 16.79
C ASN A 17 -10.28 16.58 17.27
N PRO A 18 -9.31 16.95 16.40
CA PRO A 18 -8.15 17.74 16.79
C PRO A 18 -8.50 19.15 17.34
N ASP A 19 -9.70 19.65 17.05
CA ASP A 19 -10.14 20.97 17.50
C ASP A 19 -10.68 20.98 18.94
N THR A 20 -11.13 19.82 19.44
CA THR A 20 -11.85 19.73 20.74
C THR A 20 -11.29 18.68 21.69
N ASP A 21 -10.66 17.62 21.17
CA ASP A 21 -10.27 16.47 21.95
C ASP A 21 -8.78 16.51 22.31
N THR A 22 -8.46 16.25 23.56
CA THR A 22 -7.09 16.10 24.03
C THR A 22 -6.54 14.70 23.76
N GLU A 23 -7.42 13.69 23.77
CA GLU A 23 -7.10 12.28 23.54
C GLU A 23 -8.20 11.60 22.73
N ALA A 24 -7.81 10.60 21.94
CA ALA A 24 -8.77 9.76 21.23
C ALA A 24 -9.56 8.88 22.21
N HIS A 25 -10.82 8.64 21.93
CA HIS A 25 -11.71 7.82 22.77
C HIS A 25 -12.57 6.90 21.91
N PHE A 26 -13.06 5.81 22.48
CA PHE A 26 -14.01 4.93 21.81
C PHE A 26 -15.44 5.36 22.05
N GLN A 27 -16.24 5.41 20.99
CA GLN A 27 -17.67 5.63 21.04
C GLN A 27 -18.41 4.39 20.57
N HIS A 28 -19.44 4.00 21.33
CA HIS A 28 -20.26 2.84 21.01
C HIS A 28 -21.50 3.26 20.21
N TYR A 29 -21.80 2.46 19.17
CA TYR A 29 -23.00 2.63 18.36
C TYR A 29 -23.72 1.29 18.22
N GLU A 30 -25.05 1.33 18.28
CA GLU A 30 -25.91 0.19 17.97
C GLU A 30 -26.75 0.52 16.75
N VAL A 31 -26.63 -0.30 15.71
CA VAL A 31 -27.32 -0.09 14.44
C VAL A 31 -27.96 -1.38 13.95
N VAL A 32 -29.20 -1.28 13.46
CA VAL A 32 -29.86 -2.38 12.78
C VAL A 32 -29.36 -2.41 11.34
N CYS A 33 -28.67 -3.48 10.97
CA CYS A 33 -28.07 -3.70 9.67
C CYS A 33 -28.61 -4.97 9.02
N GLN A 34 -28.54 -5.04 7.69
CA GLN A 34 -28.79 -6.28 6.97
C GLN A 34 -27.57 -7.20 7.09
N GLU A 35 -27.79 -8.50 7.17
CA GLU A 35 -26.71 -9.49 7.37
C GLU A 35 -25.67 -9.48 6.24
N GLU A 36 -26.09 -9.11 5.02
CA GLU A 36 -25.25 -9.01 3.83
C GLU A 36 -24.37 -7.75 3.76
N TRP A 37 -24.61 -6.81 4.66
CA TRP A 37 -23.88 -5.54 4.67
C TRP A 37 -22.41 -5.71 5.09
N VAL A 38 -21.61 -4.71 4.72
CA VAL A 38 -20.21 -4.58 5.13
C VAL A 38 -20.07 -3.53 6.24
N VAL A 39 -18.89 -3.49 6.88
CA VAL A 39 -18.61 -2.51 7.94
C VAL A 39 -18.81 -1.06 7.44
N LEU A 40 -18.47 -0.78 6.17
CA LEU A 40 -18.70 0.55 5.58
C LEU A 40 -20.19 0.93 5.56
N ASP A 41 -21.12 -0.01 5.29
CA ASP A 41 -22.55 0.27 5.31
C ASP A 41 -23.02 0.62 6.71
N ALA A 42 -22.52 -0.08 7.74
CA ALA A 42 -22.82 0.23 9.12
C ALA A 42 -22.30 1.61 9.52
N LEU A 43 -21.07 1.99 9.11
CA LEU A 43 -20.53 3.34 9.32
C LEU A 43 -21.37 4.42 8.61
N ASN A 44 -21.78 4.14 7.35
CA ASN A 44 -22.66 5.05 6.61
C ASN A 44 -24.01 5.24 7.33
N LYS A 45 -24.56 4.17 7.89
CA LYS A 45 -25.81 4.24 8.64
C LYS A 45 -25.64 5.00 9.97
N VAL A 46 -24.54 4.78 10.69
CA VAL A 46 -24.21 5.60 11.89
C VAL A 46 -24.17 7.08 11.51
N LYS A 47 -23.45 7.42 10.44
CA LYS A 47 -23.29 8.81 9.99
C LYS A 47 -24.61 9.45 9.53
N ALA A 48 -25.47 8.67 8.87
CA ALA A 48 -26.74 9.19 8.36
C ALA A 48 -27.80 9.37 9.46
N ASP A 49 -27.90 8.42 10.38
CA ASP A 49 -29.06 8.32 11.29
C ASP A 49 -28.74 8.68 12.73
N ILE A 50 -27.47 8.58 13.17
CA ILE A 50 -27.09 8.68 14.58
C ILE A 50 -26.12 9.83 14.84
N ASP A 51 -24.98 9.84 14.12
CA ASP A 51 -23.89 10.78 14.37
C ASP A 51 -23.26 11.30 13.07
N PRO A 52 -23.75 12.44 12.55
CA PRO A 52 -23.25 13.04 11.31
C PRO A 52 -21.81 13.56 11.42
N THR A 53 -21.24 13.64 12.63
CA THR A 53 -19.87 14.13 12.85
C THR A 53 -18.82 13.09 12.61
N LEU A 54 -19.18 11.80 12.48
CA LEU A 54 -18.25 10.70 12.24
C LEU A 54 -17.53 10.87 10.90
N ASN A 55 -16.18 10.82 10.91
CA ASN A 55 -15.35 10.99 9.73
C ASN A 55 -14.60 9.71 9.35
N TYR A 56 -14.68 9.35 8.08
CA TYR A 56 -13.96 8.25 7.45
C TYR A 56 -13.88 8.48 5.95
N ARG A 57 -12.94 7.80 5.28
CA ARG A 57 -12.77 7.91 3.82
C ARG A 57 -13.34 6.69 3.11
N TRP A 58 -14.01 6.92 2.00
CA TRP A 58 -14.43 5.87 1.07
C TRP A 58 -14.75 6.45 -0.30
N SER A 59 -14.86 5.60 -1.33
CA SER A 59 -15.22 6.02 -2.68
C SER A 59 -15.97 4.93 -3.45
N CYS A 60 -15.29 3.86 -3.89
CA CYS A 60 -15.84 2.89 -4.86
C CYS A 60 -16.87 1.91 -4.28
N HIS A 61 -16.84 1.59 -3.01
CA HIS A 61 -17.69 0.59 -2.31
C HIS A 61 -17.57 -0.85 -2.89
N MET A 62 -16.48 -1.16 -3.61
CA MET A 62 -16.29 -2.45 -4.29
C MET A 62 -14.85 -2.97 -4.23
N ALA A 63 -14.10 -2.63 -3.18
CA ALA A 63 -12.73 -3.08 -2.92
C ALA A 63 -11.67 -2.75 -4.00
N VAL A 64 -11.88 -1.70 -4.83
CA VAL A 64 -10.99 -1.36 -5.96
C VAL A 64 -10.14 -0.12 -5.71
N CYS A 65 -10.66 0.90 -4.99
CA CYS A 65 -9.96 2.19 -4.87
C CYS A 65 -8.99 2.28 -3.69
N GLY A 66 -9.07 1.37 -2.70
CA GLY A 66 -8.22 1.39 -1.51
C GLY A 66 -8.53 2.46 -0.46
N SER A 67 -9.52 3.34 -0.69
CA SER A 67 -9.75 4.54 0.13
C SER A 67 -10.30 4.26 1.54
N CYS A 68 -11.02 3.15 1.74
CA CYS A 68 -11.71 2.81 2.98
C CYS A 68 -10.93 1.86 3.91
N GLY A 69 -9.60 1.92 3.87
CA GLY A 69 -8.75 1.14 4.77
C GLY A 69 -8.92 1.58 6.22
N THR A 70 -9.17 0.63 7.12
CA THR A 70 -9.27 0.83 8.57
C THR A 70 -8.77 -0.42 9.30
N MET A 71 -8.45 -0.30 10.58
CA MET A 71 -8.28 -1.45 11.45
C MET A 71 -9.67 -1.94 11.89
N ILE A 72 -9.95 -3.22 11.70
CA ILE A 72 -11.19 -3.86 12.14
C ILE A 72 -10.82 -5.02 13.05
N ASN A 73 -11.16 -4.92 14.33
CA ASN A 73 -10.76 -5.87 15.37
C ASN A 73 -9.24 -6.13 15.39
N GLY A 74 -8.43 -5.07 15.18
CA GLY A 74 -6.97 -5.14 15.18
C GLY A 74 -6.33 -5.59 13.87
N GLU A 75 -7.12 -5.91 12.82
CA GLU A 75 -6.61 -6.29 11.50
C GLU A 75 -6.89 -5.19 10.47
N PRO A 76 -5.90 -4.79 9.64
CA PRO A 76 -6.13 -3.81 8.58
C PRO A 76 -6.92 -4.41 7.43
N LYS A 77 -8.09 -3.85 7.16
CA LYS A 77 -9.02 -4.30 6.11
C LYS A 77 -9.65 -3.13 5.37
N LEU A 78 -10.17 -3.38 4.17
CA LEU A 78 -11.05 -2.43 3.49
C LEU A 78 -12.46 -2.56 4.10
N SER A 79 -12.97 -1.50 4.69
CA SER A 79 -14.31 -1.49 5.32
C SER A 79 -15.43 -1.88 4.35
N CYS A 80 -15.26 -1.60 3.04
CA CYS A 80 -16.20 -2.00 1.99
C CYS A 80 -16.09 -3.47 1.56
N HIS A 81 -15.17 -4.24 2.18
CA HIS A 81 -14.99 -5.68 1.90
C HIS A 81 -15.02 -6.53 3.17
N ALA A 82 -15.26 -5.93 4.31
CA ALA A 82 -15.39 -6.59 5.60
C ALA A 82 -16.87 -6.84 5.89
N PHE A 83 -17.35 -8.07 5.64
CA PHE A 83 -18.78 -8.41 5.78
C PHE A 83 -19.18 -8.51 7.25
N LEU A 84 -20.29 -7.91 7.62
CA LEU A 84 -20.79 -7.95 9.01
C LEU A 84 -21.03 -9.36 9.52
N ARG A 85 -21.43 -10.29 8.64
CA ARG A 85 -21.66 -11.70 8.98
C ARG A 85 -20.42 -12.44 9.48
N ASP A 86 -19.19 -11.94 9.14
CA ASP A 86 -17.92 -12.55 9.52
C ASP A 86 -17.52 -12.19 10.96
N TYR A 87 -18.25 -11.27 11.59
CA TYR A 87 -17.97 -10.79 12.94
C TYR A 87 -19.06 -11.18 13.93
N GLN A 88 -18.63 -11.63 15.11
CA GLN A 88 -19.51 -11.89 16.25
C GLN A 88 -19.20 -10.89 17.37
N GLY A 89 -20.25 -10.39 18.04
CA GLY A 89 -20.10 -9.40 19.12
C GLY A 89 -19.81 -7.99 18.60
N VAL A 90 -19.05 -7.24 19.39
CA VAL A 90 -18.68 -5.85 19.09
C VAL A 90 -17.63 -5.80 18.01
N ILE A 91 -17.83 -4.96 17.01
CA ILE A 91 -16.87 -4.71 15.94
C ILE A 91 -16.12 -3.41 16.27
N ARG A 92 -14.84 -3.52 16.61
CA ARG A 92 -13.99 -2.37 16.87
C ARG A 92 -13.42 -1.85 15.56
N VAL A 93 -13.58 -0.55 15.31
CA VAL A 93 -13.09 0.12 14.11
C VAL A 93 -12.17 1.27 14.51
N GLU A 94 -10.93 1.24 14.01
CA GLU A 94 -9.89 2.21 14.32
C GLU A 94 -9.25 2.72 13.02
N PRO A 95 -8.60 3.90 13.01
CA PRO A 95 -7.82 4.36 11.87
C PRO A 95 -6.68 3.38 11.56
N LEU A 96 -6.15 3.42 10.34
CA LEU A 96 -4.99 2.60 9.96
C LEU A 96 -3.83 2.82 10.93
N ALA A 97 -3.29 1.74 11.47
CA ALA A 97 -2.14 1.77 12.37
C ALA A 97 -0.91 2.38 11.68
N HIS A 98 -0.02 2.97 12.48
CA HIS A 98 1.26 3.57 12.07
C HIS A 98 1.15 4.84 11.21
N PHE A 99 -0.05 5.38 11.03
CA PHE A 99 -0.26 6.67 10.36
C PHE A 99 -0.80 7.71 11.33
N PRO A 100 -0.39 8.99 11.21
CA PRO A 100 -0.96 10.07 11.99
C PRO A 100 -2.46 10.17 11.74
N VAL A 101 -3.23 10.30 12.82
CA VAL A 101 -4.69 10.48 12.75
C VAL A 101 -5.00 11.96 12.54
N GLU A 102 -5.75 12.28 11.50
CA GLU A 102 -6.25 13.63 11.24
C GLU A 102 -7.56 13.89 12.00
N ARG A 103 -8.52 12.96 11.83
CA ARG A 103 -9.82 13.01 12.54
C ARG A 103 -10.49 11.64 12.44
N ASP A 104 -10.96 11.13 13.58
CA ASP A 104 -11.65 9.84 13.69
C ASP A 104 -10.89 8.69 12.97
N LEU A 105 -11.44 8.18 11.87
CA LEU A 105 -10.86 7.11 11.09
C LEU A 105 -10.00 7.62 9.89
N VAL A 106 -9.83 8.93 9.76
CA VAL A 106 -9.04 9.55 8.69
C VAL A 106 -7.59 9.69 9.12
N THR A 107 -6.68 9.16 8.33
CA THR A 107 -5.23 9.24 8.54
C THR A 107 -4.52 10.01 7.44
N ALA A 108 -3.39 10.66 7.77
CA ALA A 108 -2.53 11.37 6.81
C ALA A 108 -1.68 10.39 6.00
N PRO A 109 -1.74 10.41 4.66
CA PRO A 109 -0.96 9.52 3.80
C PRO A 109 0.41 10.09 3.39
N ASP A 110 0.81 11.25 3.91
CA ASP A 110 1.93 12.03 3.38
C ASP A 110 3.25 11.25 3.38
N ASP A 111 3.59 10.60 4.48
CA ASP A 111 4.80 9.78 4.57
C ASP A 111 4.80 8.64 3.54
N PHE A 112 3.67 7.97 3.36
CA PHE A 112 3.53 6.95 2.31
C PHE A 112 3.75 7.55 0.91
N MET A 113 3.17 8.71 0.64
CA MET A 113 3.30 9.37 -0.67
C MET A 113 4.74 9.82 -0.94
N GLU A 114 5.45 10.33 0.06
CA GLU A 114 6.87 10.69 -0.07
C GLU A 114 7.75 9.45 -0.34
N LYS A 115 7.55 8.36 0.39
CA LYS A 115 8.25 7.09 0.17
C LYS A 115 7.96 6.51 -1.20
N LEU A 116 6.71 6.62 -1.65
CA LEU A 116 6.30 6.19 -2.98
C LEU A 116 7.04 6.98 -4.08
N LYS A 117 7.13 8.30 -3.96
CA LYS A 117 7.87 9.16 -4.91
C LYS A 117 9.36 8.78 -4.99
N ARG A 118 9.99 8.45 -3.86
CA ARG A 118 11.41 8.07 -3.80
C ARG A 118 11.75 6.88 -4.70
N VAL A 119 10.84 5.92 -4.84
CA VAL A 119 11.06 4.71 -5.66
C VAL A 119 10.71 4.89 -7.14
N LYS A 120 10.35 6.09 -7.59
CA LYS A 120 10.02 6.41 -8.99
C LYS A 120 9.06 5.38 -9.61
N PRO A 121 7.79 5.32 -9.15
CA PRO A 121 6.83 4.28 -9.52
C PRO A 121 6.20 4.55 -10.89
N TYR A 122 7.03 4.66 -11.92
CA TYR A 122 6.66 4.88 -13.31
C TYR A 122 7.72 4.27 -14.24
N VAL A 123 7.36 4.02 -15.49
CA VAL A 123 8.29 3.49 -16.50
C VAL A 123 9.28 4.59 -16.89
N ILE A 124 10.55 4.33 -16.70
CA ILE A 124 11.66 5.13 -17.25
C ILE A 124 12.12 4.41 -18.52
N PRO A 125 11.80 4.92 -19.73
CA PRO A 125 12.08 4.19 -20.96
C PRO A 125 13.58 3.93 -21.12
N LYS A 126 13.96 2.70 -21.55
CA LYS A 126 15.33 2.37 -21.94
C LYS A 126 15.82 3.21 -23.11
N GLU A 127 14.92 3.39 -24.07
CA GLU A 127 15.15 4.20 -25.27
C GLU A 127 13.95 5.11 -25.48
N LYS A 128 14.22 6.37 -25.76
CA LYS A 128 13.16 7.32 -26.13
C LYS A 128 12.86 7.13 -27.61
N LYS A 129 11.65 6.69 -27.92
CA LYS A 129 11.14 6.57 -29.29
C LYS A 129 10.30 7.81 -29.65
N PRO A 130 10.47 8.36 -30.86
CA PRO A 130 9.53 9.34 -31.38
C PRO A 130 8.14 8.70 -31.59
N ILE A 131 7.09 9.48 -31.49
CA ILE A 131 5.70 8.98 -31.62
C ILE A 131 5.48 8.30 -32.98
N SER A 132 6.20 8.74 -34.04
CA SER A 132 6.15 8.15 -35.37
C SER A 132 6.62 6.69 -35.47
N GLU A 133 7.42 6.22 -34.51
CA GLU A 133 7.88 4.82 -34.43
C GLU A 133 6.88 3.88 -33.75
N GLY A 134 5.77 4.44 -33.24
CA GLY A 134 4.69 3.70 -32.62
C GLY A 134 4.96 3.29 -31.17
N GLU A 135 4.30 2.22 -30.72
CA GLU A 135 4.17 1.84 -29.32
C GLU A 135 5.41 1.08 -28.78
N TYR A 136 5.63 1.15 -27.47
CA TYR A 136 6.55 0.28 -26.76
C TYR A 136 5.92 -1.12 -26.60
N LYS A 137 6.28 -2.04 -27.46
CA LYS A 137 5.71 -3.41 -27.48
C LYS A 137 6.25 -4.26 -26.34
N GLN A 138 5.38 -5.14 -25.84
CA GLN A 138 5.69 -6.10 -24.81
C GLN A 138 5.03 -7.44 -25.12
N THR A 139 5.73 -8.55 -24.89
CA THR A 139 5.14 -9.88 -25.04
C THR A 139 4.29 -10.27 -23.82
N PRO A 140 3.31 -11.18 -23.94
CA PRO A 140 2.57 -11.70 -22.80
C PRO A 140 3.48 -12.28 -21.70
N ALA A 141 4.54 -12.99 -22.07
CA ALA A 141 5.51 -13.55 -21.11
C ALA A 141 6.25 -12.45 -20.32
N GLN A 142 6.57 -11.32 -20.95
CA GLN A 142 7.17 -10.17 -20.27
C GLN A 142 6.18 -9.52 -19.31
N LEU A 143 4.92 -9.37 -19.70
CA LEU A 143 3.85 -8.85 -18.83
C LEU A 143 3.65 -9.73 -17.59
N MET A 144 3.68 -11.04 -17.75
CA MET A 144 3.46 -11.98 -16.63
C MET A 144 4.50 -11.85 -15.52
N LYS A 145 5.72 -11.35 -15.79
CA LYS A 145 6.76 -11.14 -14.77
C LYS A 145 6.37 -10.14 -13.69
N PHE A 146 5.58 -9.13 -14.02
CA PHE A 146 5.21 -8.07 -13.09
C PHE A 146 3.70 -7.89 -12.90
N ARG A 147 2.86 -8.65 -13.59
CA ARG A 147 1.40 -8.51 -13.56
C ARG A 147 0.84 -8.50 -12.13
N GLN A 148 1.26 -9.42 -11.30
CA GLN A 148 0.82 -9.52 -9.90
C GLN A 148 1.10 -8.21 -9.15
N TYR A 149 2.30 -7.68 -9.27
CA TYR A 149 2.71 -6.45 -8.57
C TYR A 149 2.03 -5.19 -9.10
N SER A 150 1.51 -5.23 -10.33
CA SER A 150 0.72 -4.15 -10.94
C SER A 150 -0.69 -4.02 -10.36
N MET A 151 -1.15 -5.02 -9.59
CA MET A 151 -2.48 -5.01 -8.98
C MET A 151 -2.54 -4.14 -7.72
N CYS A 152 -1.43 -3.55 -7.27
CA CYS A 152 -1.38 -2.70 -6.10
C CYS A 152 -2.30 -1.47 -6.28
N ILE A 153 -3.22 -1.28 -5.32
CA ILE A 153 -4.20 -0.17 -5.30
C ILE A 153 -3.83 0.93 -4.29
N ASN A 154 -2.61 0.90 -3.74
CA ASN A 154 -2.09 1.89 -2.79
C ASN A 154 -2.99 2.10 -1.55
N CYS A 155 -3.61 1.04 -1.05
CA CYS A 155 -4.55 1.09 0.08
C CYS A 155 -3.88 1.23 1.46
N MET A 156 -2.57 1.12 1.55
CA MET A 156 -1.75 1.24 2.77
C MET A 156 -1.98 0.14 3.83
N LEU A 157 -2.83 -0.86 3.60
CA LEU A 157 -3.07 -1.94 4.57
C LEU A 157 -1.78 -2.71 4.90
N CYS A 158 -0.90 -2.92 3.92
CA CYS A 158 0.39 -3.59 4.11
C CYS A 158 1.37 -2.78 4.99
N TYR A 159 1.24 -1.46 5.05
CA TYR A 159 1.97 -0.60 5.98
C TYR A 159 1.40 -0.72 7.39
N ALA A 160 0.08 -0.69 7.53
CA ALA A 160 -0.59 -0.85 8.82
C ALA A 160 -0.33 -2.23 9.45
N ALA A 161 -0.13 -3.27 8.63
CA ALA A 161 0.21 -4.61 9.09
C ALA A 161 1.71 -4.84 9.34
N CYS A 162 2.58 -3.91 8.92
CA CYS A 162 4.02 -4.11 8.96
C CYS A 162 4.61 -3.70 10.31
N PRO A 163 5.15 -4.65 11.12
CA PRO A 163 5.76 -4.29 12.39
C PRO A 163 7.01 -3.42 12.22
N GLU A 164 7.81 -3.67 11.17
CA GLU A 164 9.02 -2.86 10.91
C GLU A 164 8.67 -1.40 10.59
N TYR A 165 7.63 -1.16 9.81
CA TYR A 165 7.19 0.21 9.54
C TYR A 165 6.68 0.92 10.80
N GLY A 166 6.06 0.16 11.71
CA GLY A 166 5.62 0.69 13.00
C GLY A 166 6.77 1.01 13.97
N LEU A 167 7.88 0.26 13.89
CA LEU A 167 9.06 0.45 14.75
C LEU A 167 10.06 1.45 14.16
N THR A 168 10.25 1.40 12.85
CA THR A 168 11.25 2.19 12.12
C THR A 168 10.56 3.06 11.06
N PRO A 169 10.14 4.28 11.41
CA PRO A 169 9.42 5.16 10.48
C PRO A 169 10.20 5.53 9.21
N SER A 170 11.54 5.43 9.21
CA SER A 170 12.36 5.66 8.01
C SER A 170 12.28 4.53 6.99
N PHE A 171 11.79 3.34 7.35
CA PHE A 171 11.60 2.23 6.43
C PHE A 171 10.73 2.62 5.25
N ILE A 172 11.21 2.37 4.03
CA ILE A 172 10.49 2.70 2.78
C ILE A 172 9.11 2.02 2.72
N GLY A 173 9.02 0.81 3.24
CA GLY A 173 7.76 0.09 3.40
C GLY A 173 7.36 -0.82 2.25
N PRO A 174 6.37 -1.69 2.50
CA PRO A 174 6.08 -2.82 1.61
C PRO A 174 5.60 -2.42 0.22
N ALA A 175 4.59 -1.53 0.10
CA ALA A 175 4.01 -1.23 -1.21
C ALA A 175 4.97 -0.41 -2.10
N ALA A 176 5.72 0.56 -1.55
CA ALA A 176 6.68 1.34 -2.33
C ALA A 176 7.79 0.45 -2.90
N LEU A 177 8.36 -0.46 -2.08
CA LEU A 177 9.36 -1.42 -2.54
C LEU A 177 8.78 -2.43 -3.55
N THR A 178 7.54 -2.87 -3.37
CA THR A 178 6.84 -3.71 -4.34
C THR A 178 6.68 -3.02 -5.69
N LEU A 179 6.35 -1.74 -5.70
CA LEU A 179 6.25 -0.96 -6.94
C LEU A 179 7.61 -0.72 -7.57
N ALA A 180 8.68 -0.52 -6.78
CA ALA A 180 10.04 -0.52 -7.30
C ALA A 180 10.35 -1.84 -8.04
N HIS A 181 10.03 -2.99 -7.41
CA HIS A 181 10.19 -4.30 -8.02
C HIS A 181 9.36 -4.44 -9.30
N ARG A 182 8.09 -4.02 -9.26
CA ARG A 182 7.19 -4.05 -10.43
C ARG A 182 7.83 -3.36 -11.64
N TYR A 183 8.37 -2.17 -11.46
CA TYR A 183 8.97 -1.42 -12.55
C TYR A 183 10.33 -1.99 -12.98
N ASN A 184 11.11 -2.53 -12.04
CA ASN A 184 12.36 -3.22 -12.36
C ASN A 184 12.15 -4.50 -13.21
N GLN A 185 10.97 -5.13 -13.11
CA GLN A 185 10.60 -6.30 -13.92
C GLN A 185 9.97 -5.94 -15.27
N ASP A 186 9.64 -4.67 -15.52
CA ASP A 186 9.06 -4.23 -16.79
C ASP A 186 10.14 -4.20 -17.88
N SER A 187 9.94 -4.96 -18.95
CA SER A 187 10.91 -5.07 -20.05
C SER A 187 11.19 -3.74 -20.77
N ARG A 188 10.30 -2.77 -20.63
CA ARG A 188 10.39 -1.43 -21.23
C ARG A 188 11.15 -0.44 -20.34
N ASP A 189 11.32 -0.78 -19.07
CA ASP A 189 11.93 0.09 -18.06
C ASP A 189 13.45 -0.02 -18.03
N GLY A 190 14.14 1.10 -17.97
CA GLY A 190 15.58 1.24 -17.80
C GLY A 190 16.01 1.86 -16.45
N GLY A 191 15.06 2.21 -15.59
CA GLY A 191 15.31 2.96 -14.36
C GLY A 191 15.74 2.13 -13.14
N ARG A 192 16.09 0.85 -13.34
CA ARG A 192 16.47 -0.05 -12.23
C ARG A 192 17.59 0.52 -11.36
N MET A 193 18.65 1.04 -11.96
CA MET A 193 19.80 1.55 -11.21
C MET A 193 19.46 2.78 -10.40
N GLU A 194 18.64 3.67 -10.93
CA GLU A 194 18.17 4.85 -10.20
C GLU A 194 17.31 4.48 -8.96
N ARG A 195 16.53 3.39 -9.06
CA ARG A 195 15.77 2.87 -7.92
C ARG A 195 16.65 2.16 -6.91
N GLN A 196 17.73 1.52 -7.37
CA GLN A 196 18.63 0.77 -6.51
C GLN A 196 19.29 1.65 -5.44
N GLU A 197 19.53 2.93 -5.72
CA GLU A 197 20.04 3.92 -4.75
C GLU A 197 19.15 4.07 -3.52
N VAL A 198 17.84 3.82 -3.66
CA VAL A 198 16.85 3.85 -2.57
C VAL A 198 16.55 2.45 -2.03
N VAL A 199 16.40 1.48 -2.94
CA VAL A 199 15.96 0.13 -2.62
C VAL A 199 17.02 -0.65 -1.83
N ALA A 200 18.30 -0.53 -2.20
CA ALA A 200 19.40 -1.29 -1.58
C ALA A 200 19.97 -0.65 -0.32
N THR A 201 19.29 0.34 0.24
CA THR A 201 19.69 0.99 1.50
C THR A 201 19.21 0.22 2.72
N HIS A 202 19.71 0.60 3.91
CA HIS A 202 19.21 0.09 5.19
C HIS A 202 17.72 0.40 5.35
N GLU A 203 17.28 1.62 5.05
CA GLU A 203 15.86 2.04 5.06
C GLU A 203 15.02 1.35 3.96
N GLY A 204 15.67 0.75 2.97
CA GLY A 204 15.06 0.00 1.88
C GLY A 204 14.80 -1.45 2.26
N VAL A 205 15.19 -2.38 1.38
CA VAL A 205 14.87 -3.81 1.54
C VAL A 205 15.51 -4.46 2.77
N TRP A 206 16.65 -3.91 3.25
CA TRP A 206 17.41 -4.55 4.34
C TRP A 206 16.73 -4.40 5.71
N GLU A 207 15.87 -3.42 5.91
CA GLU A 207 15.05 -3.27 7.13
C GLU A 207 13.96 -4.37 7.23
N CYS A 208 13.54 -4.95 6.12
CA CYS A 208 12.49 -5.97 6.13
C CYS A 208 12.96 -7.28 6.79
N THR A 209 12.29 -7.73 7.85
CA THR A 209 12.54 -9.00 8.57
C THR A 209 11.75 -10.19 8.03
N PHE A 210 10.98 -10.02 6.95
CA PHE A 210 10.22 -11.06 6.27
C PHE A 210 9.10 -11.70 7.13
N VAL A 211 8.40 -10.93 7.92
CA VAL A 211 7.24 -11.41 8.70
C VAL A 211 6.09 -11.91 7.81
N GLY A 212 5.91 -11.32 6.62
CA GLY A 212 4.90 -11.76 5.65
C GLY A 212 3.51 -11.14 5.80
N ALA A 213 3.20 -10.48 6.92
CA ALA A 213 1.89 -9.88 7.19
C ALA A 213 1.39 -8.93 6.07
N CYS A 214 2.31 -8.23 5.39
CA CYS A 214 1.99 -7.36 4.27
C CYS A 214 1.36 -8.10 3.07
N SER A 215 1.72 -9.37 2.85
CA SER A 215 1.14 -10.21 1.80
C SER A 215 -0.20 -10.81 2.23
N GLU A 216 -0.35 -11.15 3.51
CA GLU A 216 -1.57 -11.72 4.07
C GLU A 216 -2.76 -10.75 4.02
N VAL A 217 -2.51 -9.47 4.35
CA VAL A 217 -3.57 -8.44 4.39
C VAL A 217 -3.90 -7.82 3.03
N CYS A 218 -3.22 -8.22 1.96
CA CYS A 218 -3.37 -7.55 0.67
C CYS A 218 -4.71 -7.91 -0.02
N PRO A 219 -5.65 -6.96 -0.16
CA PRO A 219 -6.97 -7.24 -0.76
C PRO A 219 -6.91 -7.48 -2.27
N ALA A 220 -5.80 -7.10 -2.92
CA ALA A 220 -5.56 -7.30 -4.35
C ALA A 220 -4.65 -8.51 -4.63
N HIS A 221 -4.35 -9.32 -3.61
CA HIS A 221 -3.49 -10.51 -3.71
C HIS A 221 -2.11 -10.24 -4.31
N VAL A 222 -1.58 -9.04 -4.07
CA VAL A 222 -0.17 -8.74 -4.31
C VAL A 222 0.66 -9.42 -3.23
N ASP A 223 1.87 -9.85 -3.58
CA ASP A 223 2.81 -10.43 -2.62
C ASP A 223 4.01 -9.49 -2.39
N PRO A 224 3.88 -8.48 -1.49
CA PRO A 224 4.99 -7.59 -1.18
C PRO A 224 6.18 -8.31 -0.55
N ALA A 225 5.95 -9.32 0.30
CA ALA A 225 7.02 -10.06 0.95
C ALA A 225 7.92 -10.74 -0.09
N SER A 226 7.35 -11.39 -1.09
CA SER A 226 8.10 -11.99 -2.21
C SER A 226 8.85 -10.93 -3.03
N ALA A 227 8.23 -9.79 -3.34
CA ALA A 227 8.88 -8.71 -4.07
C ALA A 227 10.15 -8.22 -3.35
N LEU A 228 10.07 -8.01 -2.04
CA LEU A 228 11.18 -7.54 -1.23
C LEU A 228 12.32 -8.59 -1.19
N GLN A 229 12.00 -9.88 -1.08
CA GLN A 229 13.03 -10.93 -1.12
C GLN A 229 13.74 -10.99 -2.48
N GLN A 230 13.02 -10.84 -3.58
CA GLN A 230 13.61 -10.76 -4.90
C GLN A 230 14.52 -9.53 -5.05
N LEU A 231 14.14 -8.38 -4.49
CA LEU A 231 14.98 -7.19 -4.46
C LEU A 231 16.25 -7.39 -3.61
N LYS A 232 16.18 -8.11 -2.48
CA LYS A 232 17.35 -8.49 -1.67
C LYS A 232 18.33 -9.35 -2.45
N ILE A 233 17.83 -10.37 -3.15
CA ILE A 233 18.65 -11.25 -3.97
C ILE A 233 19.38 -10.44 -5.05
N VAL A 234 18.66 -9.58 -5.77
CA VAL A 234 19.22 -8.71 -6.80
C VAL A 234 20.26 -7.77 -6.21
N GLY A 235 19.97 -7.11 -5.09
CA GLY A 235 20.89 -6.20 -4.41
C GLY A 235 22.17 -6.92 -3.93
N SER A 236 22.06 -8.15 -3.43
CA SER A 236 23.22 -8.97 -3.05
C SER A 236 24.09 -9.33 -4.25
N ILE A 237 23.48 -9.70 -5.37
CA ILE A 237 24.22 -10.03 -6.61
C ILE A 237 24.94 -8.77 -7.13
N ASP A 238 24.26 -7.63 -7.19
CA ASP A 238 24.84 -6.36 -7.63
C ASP A 238 26.06 -6.00 -6.75
N TRP A 239 25.94 -6.13 -5.44
CA TRP A 239 27.03 -5.88 -4.51
C TRP A 239 28.23 -6.81 -4.73
N ILE A 240 28.00 -8.12 -4.94
CA ILE A 240 29.04 -9.10 -5.22
C ILE A 240 29.77 -8.76 -6.54
N VAL A 241 29.02 -8.43 -7.58
CA VAL A 241 29.59 -8.07 -8.89
C VAL A 241 30.45 -6.82 -8.76
N GLU A 242 30.02 -5.82 -8.05
CA GLU A 242 30.71 -4.55 -7.90
C GLU A 242 32.01 -4.66 -7.08
N HIS A 243 31.99 -5.45 -5.98
CA HIS A 243 33.07 -5.46 -5.00
C HIS A 243 34.02 -6.67 -5.10
N LEU A 244 33.57 -7.80 -5.64
CA LEU A 244 34.33 -9.04 -5.60
C LEU A 244 34.81 -9.52 -6.98
N LEU A 245 34.25 -9.01 -8.09
CA LEU A 245 34.67 -9.42 -9.42
C LEU A 245 35.68 -8.41 -10.01
N PRO A 246 36.86 -8.87 -10.51
CA PRO A 246 37.83 -7.99 -11.18
C PRO A 246 37.20 -7.33 -12.41
N GLY A 247 37.14 -6.01 -12.45
CA GLY A 247 36.51 -5.26 -13.53
C GLY A 247 34.99 -5.17 -13.45
N GLY A 248 34.40 -5.61 -12.34
CA GLY A 248 32.98 -5.56 -12.07
C GLY A 248 32.44 -4.14 -11.98
N LYS A 249 32.15 -3.55 -13.12
CA LYS A 249 31.21 -2.43 -13.18
C LYS A 249 29.81 -3.06 -13.20
N SER A 250 28.96 -2.62 -12.27
CA SER A 250 27.54 -2.95 -12.31
C SER A 250 27.02 -2.71 -13.74
N ALA A 251 26.13 -3.57 -14.23
CA ALA A 251 25.55 -3.47 -15.58
C ALA A 251 24.87 -2.11 -15.89
N GLY A 252 24.92 -1.15 -14.96
CA GLY A 252 24.44 0.21 -15.07
C GLY A 252 25.48 1.27 -15.44
N ASP A 253 26.77 0.99 -15.37
CA ASP A 253 27.82 2.01 -15.61
C ASP A 253 27.97 2.41 -17.09
N THR A 254 27.27 1.78 -18.00
CA THR A 254 27.32 2.09 -19.44
C THR A 254 26.23 3.07 -19.91
N VAL A 255 25.30 3.47 -19.04
CA VAL A 255 24.25 4.43 -19.40
C VAL A 255 24.24 5.60 -18.42
N SER A 256 24.84 6.70 -18.85
CA SER A 256 24.53 8.05 -18.38
C SER A 256 25.28 8.65 -17.19
N ARG A 257 26.54 9.05 -17.40
CA ARG A 257 27.05 10.30 -16.84
C ARG A 257 26.98 11.50 -17.80
N LYS A 258 26.19 11.41 -18.87
CA LYS A 258 26.18 12.44 -19.94
C LYS A 258 24.96 13.35 -20.00
N ASN A 259 23.99 13.28 -19.10
CA ASN A 259 22.80 14.18 -19.16
C ASN A 259 22.40 14.77 -17.79
N ALA A 260 23.34 15.13 -16.95
CA ALA A 260 23.09 15.98 -15.79
C ALA A 260 23.49 17.44 -16.10
N GLY A 261 22.92 17.99 -17.14
CA GLY A 261 23.01 19.40 -17.51
C GLY A 261 21.86 19.73 -18.42
N ASP A 262 21.13 20.78 -18.04
CA ASP A 262 20.07 21.43 -18.81
C ASP A 262 18.65 20.81 -18.66
N ILE A 263 18.00 21.25 -17.59
CA ILE A 263 16.55 21.52 -17.62
C ILE A 263 16.37 22.95 -17.11
N PRO A 264 15.71 23.84 -17.91
CA PRO A 264 15.38 25.19 -17.51
C PRO A 264 14.24 25.21 -16.50
#